data_52fa64742c59f1925499ef9bb95b9d2c
#
_entry.id   52fa64742c59f1925499ef9bb95b9d2c
#
_cell.length_a   1.000
_cell.length_b   1.000
_cell.length_c   1.000
_cell.angle_alpha   90.00
_cell.angle_beta   90.00
_cell.angle_gamma   90.00
#
_symmetry.space_group_name_H-M   'P 1'
#
loop_
_entity.id
_entity.type
_entity.pdbx_description
1 polymer ?
#
loop_
_entity_poly.entity_id
_entity_poly.type
_entity_poly.pdbx_seq_one_letter_code
_entity_poly.pdbx_strand_id
1 'polypeptide(L)'
;MLSVQTAAGGAGLCFTYAGAKKMEENSMRFTLDYDQYAALARQTAAEGCVLLKNEKAALPIRKGETVSVFGRIAFTYYKSGTGSGGMVNAPYVTNILDSLKECKDISVNEELEAVYQDWIRENPFDMGEGWAQEPWSQKEMPVSEALAQKAAASSDLAVVVLGRTAGEDMDNSAEPGSYLLTAEEEALIKTVCSAFKRTAVVLNVGNIIDMKWVDRYQPQAVLYVWQGGQEGGHAAADILTGAVNPCGKLSDTIAADISDYPSTDHFGDAVCNVYAEDIYVGYRYFETFAKEKVS
;
A
#
# COMPACT_ATOMS: atom_id res chain seq x y z
N MET A 1 44.58 -0.73 -8.88
CA MET A 1 45.09 -2.03 -8.44
C MET A 1 44.24 -2.50 -7.29
N LEU A 2 43.56 -3.61 -7.45
CA LEU A 2 42.82 -4.27 -6.36
C LEU A 2 43.81 -5.08 -5.51
N SER A 3 43.89 -4.79 -4.24
CA SER A 3 44.60 -5.67 -3.27
C SER A 3 43.55 -6.41 -2.44
N VAL A 4 43.66 -7.73 -2.41
CA VAL A 4 42.82 -8.58 -1.56
C VAL A 4 43.63 -8.87 -0.28
N GLN A 5 43.16 -8.45 0.88
CA GLN A 5 43.68 -8.90 2.16
C GLN A 5 42.69 -9.87 2.81
N THR A 6 43.11 -11.08 3.03
CA THR A 6 42.38 -12.08 3.83
C THR A 6 42.71 -11.93 5.31
N ALA A 7 41.74 -11.56 6.13
CA ALA A 7 41.85 -11.66 7.57
C ALA A 7 41.43 -13.06 8.01
N ALA A 8 42.29 -13.71 8.79
CA ALA A 8 42.03 -15.03 9.37
C ALA A 8 40.95 -14.92 10.46
N GLY A 9 39.79 -15.56 10.24
CA GLY A 9 38.72 -15.71 11.23
C GLY A 9 37.37 -15.14 10.79
N GLY A 10 36.67 -15.82 9.90
CA GLY A 10 35.30 -15.49 9.51
C GLY A 10 35.20 -15.05 8.05
N ALA A 11 34.39 -15.76 7.27
CA ALA A 11 34.23 -15.54 5.85
C ALA A 11 33.45 -14.23 5.55
N GLY A 12 34.17 -13.13 5.42
CA GLY A 12 33.69 -11.87 4.91
C GLY A 12 34.72 -11.28 3.95
N LEU A 13 34.43 -11.24 2.65
CA LEU A 13 35.22 -10.52 1.66
C LEU A 13 34.96 -9.02 1.82
N CYS A 14 35.91 -8.29 2.43
CA CYS A 14 35.89 -6.84 2.48
C CYS A 14 36.67 -6.29 1.27
N PHE A 15 35.96 -5.64 0.35
CA PHE A 15 36.60 -4.91 -0.74
C PHE A 15 36.88 -3.47 -0.30
N THR A 16 38.13 -3.14 -0.05
CA THR A 16 38.54 -1.75 0.13
C THR A 16 39.00 -1.15 -1.18
N TYR A 17 38.32 -0.12 -1.61
CA TYR A 17 38.66 0.63 -2.83
C TYR A 17 39.76 1.66 -2.51
N ALA A 18 40.96 1.47 -3.02
CA ALA A 18 42.10 2.38 -2.81
C ALA A 18 41.98 3.74 -3.55
N GLY A 19 40.77 4.08 -4.02
CA GLY A 19 40.46 5.34 -4.73
C GLY A 19 39.72 6.37 -3.89
N ALA A 20 39.31 6.04 -2.66
CA ALA A 20 38.49 6.94 -1.84
C ALA A 20 39.18 8.27 -1.46
N LYS A 21 40.50 8.30 -1.40
CA LYS A 21 41.25 9.52 -1.06
C LYS A 21 41.28 10.59 -2.18
N LYS A 22 40.87 10.28 -3.40
CA LYS A 22 40.79 11.27 -4.48
C LYS A 22 39.39 11.87 -4.69
N MET A 23 38.39 11.35 -3.98
CA MET A 23 37.01 11.90 -4.03
C MET A 23 36.77 13.00 -2.98
N GLU A 24 37.64 13.16 -2.00
CA GLU A 24 37.51 14.22 -0.98
C GLU A 24 37.90 15.62 -1.48
N GLU A 25 38.57 15.77 -2.63
CA GLU A 25 38.95 17.07 -3.19
C GLU A 25 37.95 17.60 -4.25
N ASN A 26 36.98 16.82 -4.68
CA ASN A 26 35.85 17.34 -5.43
C ASN A 26 34.75 17.67 -4.42
N SER A 27 34.76 18.87 -3.85
CA SER A 27 33.64 19.44 -3.13
C SER A 27 32.36 19.10 -3.90
N MET A 28 31.43 18.36 -3.28
CA MET A 28 30.18 17.97 -3.93
C MET A 28 29.56 19.20 -4.57
N ARG A 29 29.53 19.24 -5.88
CA ARG A 29 29.00 20.35 -6.66
C ARG A 29 27.48 20.47 -6.49
N PHE A 30 26.87 19.43 -5.93
CA PHE A 30 25.46 19.34 -5.66
C PHE A 30 25.25 18.76 -4.26
N THR A 31 24.35 19.36 -3.51
CA THR A 31 23.84 18.87 -2.24
C THR A 31 22.37 18.54 -2.41
N LEU A 32 21.92 17.43 -1.82
CA LEU A 32 20.51 17.11 -1.79
C LEU A 32 19.84 17.87 -0.63
N ASP A 33 18.85 18.69 -0.96
CA ASP A 33 17.95 19.31 0.00
C ASP A 33 16.87 18.28 0.36
N TYR A 34 17.04 17.61 1.50
CA TYR A 34 16.13 16.54 1.93
C TYR A 34 14.72 17.03 2.22
N ASP A 35 14.55 18.25 2.72
CA ASP A 35 13.22 18.79 3.04
C ASP A 35 12.45 19.10 1.75
N GLN A 36 13.12 19.71 0.77
CA GLN A 36 12.53 19.94 -0.54
C GLN A 36 12.23 18.62 -1.27
N TYR A 37 13.11 17.65 -1.12
CA TYR A 37 12.91 16.32 -1.71
C TYR A 37 11.72 15.59 -1.08
N ALA A 38 11.58 15.63 0.25
CA ALA A 38 10.44 15.05 0.96
C ALA A 38 9.11 15.71 0.52
N ALA A 39 9.08 17.04 0.41
CA ALA A 39 7.91 17.76 -0.08
C ALA A 39 7.52 17.34 -1.51
N LEU A 40 8.50 17.18 -2.41
CA LEU A 40 8.28 16.72 -3.77
C LEU A 40 7.81 15.26 -3.80
N ALA A 41 8.36 14.39 -2.95
CA ALA A 41 7.95 12.99 -2.81
C ALA A 41 6.49 12.90 -2.34
N ARG A 42 6.08 13.69 -1.33
CA ARG A 42 4.71 13.79 -0.86
C ARG A 42 3.75 14.23 -1.97
N GLN A 43 4.08 15.29 -2.67
CA GLN A 43 3.28 15.78 -3.80
C GLN A 43 3.13 14.71 -4.88
N THR A 44 4.23 14.07 -5.29
CA THR A 44 4.24 13.04 -6.34
C THR A 44 3.38 11.84 -5.93
N ALA A 45 3.50 11.37 -4.69
CA ALA A 45 2.70 10.27 -4.17
C ALA A 45 1.21 10.63 -4.12
N ALA A 46 0.86 11.85 -3.70
CA ALA A 46 -0.52 12.32 -3.66
C ALA A 46 -1.13 12.41 -5.08
N GLU A 47 -0.42 13.03 -6.03
CA GLU A 47 -0.88 13.13 -7.42
C GLU A 47 -1.03 11.75 -8.09
N GLY A 48 -0.20 10.77 -7.69
CA GLY A 48 -0.27 9.38 -8.16
C GLY A 48 -1.45 8.58 -7.62
N CYS A 49 -2.12 9.03 -6.56
CA CYS A 49 -3.29 8.35 -6.01
C CYS A 49 -4.46 8.31 -7.01
N VAL A 50 -5.21 7.20 -7.00
CA VAL A 50 -6.34 6.97 -7.90
C VAL A 50 -7.62 6.84 -7.11
N LEU A 51 -8.55 7.76 -7.29
CA LEU A 51 -9.89 7.69 -6.69
C LEU A 51 -10.80 6.85 -7.60
N LEU A 52 -10.99 5.58 -7.24
CA LEU A 52 -11.78 4.62 -8.04
C LEU A 52 -13.29 4.81 -7.85
N LYS A 53 -13.71 5.15 -6.63
CA LYS A 53 -15.11 5.34 -6.27
C LYS A 53 -15.23 6.50 -5.28
N ASN A 54 -16.24 7.37 -5.45
CA ASN A 54 -16.58 8.43 -4.49
C ASN A 54 -18.05 8.81 -4.59
N GLU A 55 -18.90 8.00 -4.00
CA GLU A 55 -20.35 8.23 -4.03
C GLU A 55 -20.77 9.22 -2.97
N LYS A 56 -21.74 10.06 -3.31
CA LYS A 56 -22.36 11.05 -2.40
C LYS A 56 -21.33 11.97 -1.73
N ALA A 57 -20.21 12.24 -2.39
CA ALA A 57 -19.09 13.00 -1.84
C ALA A 57 -18.67 12.46 -0.47
N ALA A 58 -18.39 11.14 -0.41
CA ALA A 58 -17.91 10.47 0.79
C ALA A 58 -16.52 11.00 1.19
N LEU A 59 -15.69 11.35 0.22
CA LEU A 59 -14.44 12.08 0.38
C LEU A 59 -14.57 13.45 -0.33
N PRO A 60 -13.84 14.47 0.12
CA PRO A 60 -12.91 14.46 1.25
C PRO A 60 -13.60 14.43 2.62
N ILE A 61 -12.82 14.09 3.65
CA ILE A 61 -13.20 14.24 5.06
C ILE A 61 -13.46 15.71 5.34
N ARG A 62 -14.57 16.03 5.99
CA ARG A 62 -14.97 17.41 6.20
C ARG A 62 -14.36 17.97 7.48
N LYS A 63 -14.16 19.27 7.50
CA LYS A 63 -13.69 19.97 8.70
C LYS A 63 -14.62 19.71 9.89
N GLY A 64 -14.01 19.34 11.02
CA GLY A 64 -14.71 19.03 12.27
C GLY A 64 -15.20 17.59 12.39
N GLU A 65 -15.04 16.77 11.36
CA GLU A 65 -15.43 15.36 11.42
C GLU A 65 -14.44 14.52 12.24
N THR A 66 -14.97 13.50 12.88
CA THR A 66 -14.20 12.45 13.55
C THR A 66 -14.14 11.21 12.66
N VAL A 67 -12.94 10.64 12.52
CA VAL A 67 -12.68 9.47 11.68
C VAL A 67 -12.29 8.29 12.53
N SER A 68 -12.92 7.14 12.31
CA SER A 68 -12.46 5.83 12.80
C SER A 68 -11.59 5.17 11.74
N VAL A 69 -10.33 4.87 12.08
CA VAL A 69 -9.37 4.24 11.18
C VAL A 69 -9.23 2.76 11.54
N PHE A 70 -9.52 1.91 10.57
CA PHE A 70 -9.46 0.46 10.66
C PHE A 70 -8.38 -0.10 9.73
N GLY A 71 -7.89 -1.30 10.04
CA GLY A 71 -6.87 -1.99 9.26
C GLY A 71 -5.46 -1.72 9.79
N ARG A 72 -4.74 -2.81 10.11
CA ARG A 72 -3.39 -2.69 10.67
C ARG A 72 -2.43 -1.90 9.78
N ILE A 73 -2.64 -1.91 8.47
CA ILE A 73 -1.76 -1.22 7.51
C ILE A 73 -1.88 0.30 7.61
N ALA A 74 -2.93 0.83 8.23
CA ALA A 74 -2.97 2.25 8.60
C ALA A 74 -1.85 2.64 9.58
N PHE A 75 -1.39 1.70 10.40
CA PHE A 75 -0.35 1.85 11.44
C PHE A 75 1.03 1.43 10.93
N THR A 76 1.10 0.40 10.07
CA THR A 76 2.34 -0.20 9.57
C THR A 76 2.39 -0.15 8.05
N TYR A 77 2.49 1.06 7.52
CA TYR A 77 2.37 1.39 6.10
C TYR A 77 3.42 0.70 5.23
N TYR A 78 2.98 0.09 4.13
CA TYR A 78 3.87 -0.41 3.08
C TYR A 78 4.43 0.75 2.26
N LYS A 79 5.65 1.18 2.57
CA LYS A 79 6.34 2.27 1.86
C LYS A 79 6.79 1.87 0.45
N SER A 80 7.14 0.61 0.27
CA SER A 80 7.73 0.04 -0.94
C SER A 80 7.50 -1.48 -0.96
N GLY A 81 7.84 -2.12 -2.07
CA GLY A 81 7.81 -3.58 -2.19
C GLY A 81 8.97 -4.27 -1.49
N THR A 82 9.02 -5.60 -1.64
CA THR A 82 10.07 -6.48 -1.14
C THR A 82 11.31 -6.47 -2.05
N GLY A 83 12.36 -7.20 -1.66
CA GLY A 83 13.58 -7.35 -2.45
C GLY A 83 14.46 -6.12 -2.42
N SER A 84 15.22 -5.89 -3.48
CA SER A 84 16.21 -4.80 -3.58
C SER A 84 15.57 -3.42 -3.48
N GLY A 85 14.36 -3.24 -4.03
CA GLY A 85 13.60 -1.99 -3.95
C GLY A 85 13.07 -1.68 -2.55
N GLY A 86 12.78 -2.71 -1.75
CA GLY A 86 12.28 -2.59 -0.38
C GLY A 86 13.35 -2.23 0.66
N MET A 87 14.60 -2.57 0.39
CA MET A 87 15.71 -2.37 1.32
C MET A 87 16.32 -0.96 1.31
N VAL A 88 15.63 0.01 0.75
CA VAL A 88 16.07 1.41 0.75
C VAL A 88 16.01 1.99 2.16
N ASN A 89 17.13 2.54 2.64
CA ASN A 89 17.20 3.25 3.90
C ASN A 89 16.51 4.61 3.76
N ALA A 90 15.31 4.71 4.34
CA ALA A 90 14.63 5.99 4.50
C ALA A 90 14.89 6.53 5.91
N PRO A 91 15.09 7.85 6.08
CA PRO A 91 15.30 8.44 7.41
C PRO A 91 14.07 8.29 8.32
N TYR A 92 12.89 8.19 7.73
CA TYR A 92 11.60 7.91 8.38
C TYR A 92 10.61 7.36 7.36
N VAL A 93 9.48 6.87 7.85
CA VAL A 93 8.33 6.48 7.04
C VAL A 93 7.06 6.97 7.72
N THR A 94 6.22 7.69 7.00
CA THR A 94 4.93 8.13 7.51
C THR A 94 3.88 7.03 7.32
N ASN A 95 2.92 6.93 8.24
CA ASN A 95 1.77 6.06 8.12
C ASN A 95 0.47 6.88 8.01
N ILE A 96 -0.62 6.25 7.61
CA ILE A 96 -1.88 6.95 7.33
C ILE A 96 -2.52 7.47 8.61
N LEU A 97 -2.50 6.68 9.70
CA LEU A 97 -3.11 7.07 10.96
C LEU A 97 -2.47 8.32 11.54
N ASP A 98 -1.14 8.31 11.73
CA ASP A 98 -0.42 9.43 12.33
C ASP A 98 -0.54 10.68 11.43
N SER A 99 -0.49 10.52 10.12
CA SER A 99 -0.69 11.61 9.17
C SER A 99 -2.08 12.24 9.26
N LEU A 100 -3.13 11.45 9.49
CA LEU A 100 -4.48 11.99 9.75
C LEU A 100 -4.56 12.73 11.09
N LYS A 101 -3.85 12.27 12.12
CA LYS A 101 -3.79 12.94 13.44
C LYS A 101 -3.07 14.29 13.39
N GLU A 102 -2.14 14.47 12.45
CA GLU A 102 -1.49 15.76 12.22
C GLU A 102 -2.43 16.80 11.56
N CYS A 103 -3.53 16.35 10.95
CA CYS A 103 -4.51 17.23 10.30
C CYS A 103 -5.38 17.96 11.33
N LYS A 104 -5.15 19.25 11.53
CA LYS A 104 -5.81 20.07 12.56
C LYS A 104 -7.31 20.23 12.41
N ASP A 105 -7.84 19.97 11.22
CA ASP A 105 -9.23 20.21 10.89
C ASP A 105 -10.14 18.98 11.11
N ILE A 106 -9.58 17.85 11.50
CA ILE A 106 -10.30 16.60 11.77
C ILE A 106 -9.86 15.99 13.10
N SER A 107 -10.60 15.01 13.58
CA SER A 107 -10.23 14.22 14.74
C SER A 107 -10.18 12.73 14.39
N VAL A 108 -9.32 11.98 15.06
CA VAL A 108 -9.25 10.53 14.93
C VAL A 108 -9.83 9.89 16.20
N ASN A 109 -10.52 8.77 16.06
CA ASN A 109 -11.08 8.01 17.17
C ASN A 109 -9.96 7.31 17.97
N GLU A 110 -9.54 7.94 19.07
CA GLU A 110 -8.45 7.46 19.92
C GLU A 110 -8.77 6.15 20.65
N GLU A 111 -10.05 5.87 20.95
CA GLU A 111 -10.42 4.60 21.60
C GLU A 111 -10.19 3.42 20.67
N LEU A 112 -10.55 3.55 19.38
CA LEU A 112 -10.29 2.52 18.37
C LEU A 112 -8.79 2.39 18.10
N GLU A 113 -8.08 3.51 18.03
CA GLU A 113 -6.63 3.53 17.89
C GLU A 113 -5.96 2.70 19.00
N ALA A 114 -6.35 2.92 20.26
CA ALA A 114 -5.79 2.19 21.40
C ALA A 114 -6.02 0.67 21.29
N VAL A 115 -7.20 0.24 20.84
CA VAL A 115 -7.50 -1.18 20.60
C VAL A 115 -6.56 -1.77 19.55
N TYR A 116 -6.34 -1.07 18.43
CA TYR A 116 -5.42 -1.53 17.41
C TYR A 116 -3.97 -1.56 17.90
N GLN A 117 -3.53 -0.53 18.63
CA GLN A 117 -2.17 -0.47 19.16
C GLN A 117 -1.88 -1.62 20.13
N ASP A 118 -2.83 -1.96 21.01
CA ASP A 118 -2.71 -3.10 21.92
C ASP A 118 -2.61 -4.42 21.15
N TRP A 119 -3.48 -4.60 20.16
CA TRP A 119 -3.47 -5.81 19.34
C TRP A 119 -2.18 -5.92 18.48
N ILE A 120 -1.70 -4.85 17.88
CA ILE A 120 -0.46 -4.82 17.07
C ILE A 120 0.75 -5.17 17.94
N ARG A 121 0.78 -4.75 19.20
CA ARG A 121 1.86 -5.10 20.13
C ARG A 121 1.96 -6.61 20.37
N GLU A 122 0.81 -7.29 20.41
CA GLU A 122 0.74 -8.75 20.54
C GLU A 122 0.92 -9.49 19.21
N ASN A 123 0.71 -8.81 18.10
CA ASN A 123 0.83 -9.33 16.74
C ASN A 123 1.76 -8.44 15.92
N PRO A 124 3.08 -8.51 16.14
CA PRO A 124 4.06 -7.66 15.45
C PRO A 124 4.00 -7.88 13.93
N PHE A 125 4.54 -6.92 13.20
CA PHE A 125 4.68 -7.01 11.74
C PHE A 125 5.60 -8.18 11.39
N ASP A 126 5.16 -9.03 10.47
CA ASP A 126 5.94 -10.16 9.98
C ASP A 126 6.84 -9.69 8.83
N MET A 127 8.15 -9.70 9.08
CA MET A 127 9.17 -9.34 8.07
C MET A 127 9.59 -10.52 7.22
N GLY A 128 9.07 -11.72 7.49
CA GLY A 128 9.55 -12.97 6.89
C GLY A 128 10.94 -13.40 7.37
N GLU A 129 11.35 -14.58 6.96
CA GLU A 129 12.65 -15.16 7.31
C GLU A 129 13.58 -15.23 6.08
N GLY A 130 14.20 -14.12 5.69
CA GLY A 130 15.16 -14.10 4.59
C GLY A 130 14.89 -13.00 3.54
N TRP A 131 15.57 -13.12 2.41
CA TRP A 131 15.46 -12.18 1.31
C TRP A 131 14.08 -12.25 0.67
N ALA A 132 13.40 -11.09 0.58
CA ALA A 132 12.09 -10.95 -0.08
C ALA A 132 11.01 -11.95 0.42
N GLN A 133 11.10 -12.39 1.69
CA GLN A 133 10.20 -13.38 2.28
C GLN A 133 9.07 -12.76 3.12
N GLU A 134 8.92 -11.44 3.10
CA GLU A 134 7.79 -10.78 3.71
C GLU A 134 6.47 -11.32 3.10
N PRO A 135 5.46 -11.70 3.93
CA PRO A 135 4.21 -12.21 3.38
C PRO A 135 3.47 -11.13 2.59
N TRP A 136 2.70 -11.54 1.58
CA TRP A 136 1.89 -10.65 0.72
C TRP A 136 1.02 -9.67 1.50
N SER A 137 0.41 -10.16 2.57
CA SER A 137 -0.38 -9.37 3.51
C SER A 137 -0.02 -9.72 4.93
N GLN A 138 -0.27 -8.81 5.83
CA GLN A 138 -0.10 -9.02 7.27
C GLN A 138 -1.38 -9.57 7.89
N LYS A 139 -1.26 -10.30 9.00
CA LYS A 139 -2.41 -10.71 9.80
C LYS A 139 -3.25 -9.51 10.19
N GLU A 140 -4.55 -9.53 9.91
CA GLU A 140 -5.47 -8.45 10.24
C GLU A 140 -6.14 -8.68 11.60
N MET A 141 -6.51 -7.60 12.29
CA MET A 141 -7.22 -7.64 13.55
C MET A 141 -8.70 -8.03 13.34
N PRO A 142 -9.20 -9.06 14.02
CA PRO A 142 -10.63 -9.34 14.00
C PRO A 142 -11.43 -8.19 14.65
N VAL A 143 -12.35 -7.58 13.91
CA VAL A 143 -13.22 -6.51 14.39
C VAL A 143 -14.61 -7.06 14.64
N SER A 144 -15.05 -7.01 15.91
CA SER A 144 -16.40 -7.42 16.25
C SER A 144 -17.43 -6.38 15.83
N GLU A 145 -18.70 -6.82 15.62
CA GLU A 145 -19.81 -5.92 15.32
C GLU A 145 -20.00 -4.86 16.44
N ALA A 146 -19.83 -5.27 17.71
CA ALA A 146 -19.93 -4.35 18.84
C ALA A 146 -18.86 -3.25 18.81
N LEU A 147 -17.61 -3.59 18.45
CA LEU A 147 -16.53 -2.62 18.31
C LEU A 147 -16.82 -1.65 17.14
N ALA A 148 -17.25 -2.18 16.01
CA ALA A 148 -17.58 -1.35 14.85
C ALA A 148 -18.77 -0.41 15.12
N GLN A 149 -19.81 -0.89 15.81
CA GLN A 149 -20.96 -0.06 16.21
C GLN A 149 -20.56 1.02 17.23
N LYS A 150 -19.71 0.67 18.20
CA LYS A 150 -19.17 1.66 19.15
C LYS A 150 -18.39 2.75 18.44
N ALA A 151 -17.53 2.37 17.49
CA ALA A 151 -16.77 3.32 16.67
C ALA A 151 -17.69 4.19 15.81
N ALA A 152 -18.74 3.60 15.21
CA ALA A 152 -19.70 4.33 14.39
C ALA A 152 -20.56 5.32 15.21
N ALA A 153 -20.77 5.07 16.48
CA ALA A 153 -21.48 5.99 17.37
C ALA A 153 -20.67 7.25 17.72
N SER A 154 -19.34 7.20 17.58
CA SER A 154 -18.42 8.29 17.92
C SER A 154 -17.69 8.90 16.72
N SER A 155 -18.03 8.49 15.49
CA SER A 155 -17.32 8.95 14.28
C SER A 155 -18.26 9.15 13.10
N ASP A 156 -17.90 10.08 12.23
CA ASP A 156 -18.66 10.46 11.04
C ASP A 156 -18.34 9.60 9.82
N LEU A 157 -17.13 9.05 9.79
CA LEU A 157 -16.59 8.28 8.67
C LEU A 157 -15.70 7.14 9.18
N ALA A 158 -15.78 5.98 8.53
CA ALA A 158 -14.76 4.95 8.64
C ALA A 158 -13.77 5.02 7.48
N VAL A 159 -12.48 4.95 7.79
CA VAL A 159 -11.41 4.69 6.82
C VAL A 159 -10.88 3.28 7.10
N VAL A 160 -11.00 2.38 6.13
CA VAL A 160 -10.47 1.00 6.20
C VAL A 160 -9.25 0.91 5.30
N VAL A 161 -8.10 0.55 5.84
CA VAL A 161 -6.86 0.45 5.07
C VAL A 161 -6.50 -1.01 4.87
N LEU A 162 -6.44 -1.44 3.61
CA LEU A 162 -5.94 -2.73 3.20
C LEU A 162 -4.55 -2.59 2.60
N GLY A 163 -3.70 -3.57 2.79
CA GLY A 163 -2.34 -3.53 2.24
C GLY A 163 -1.88 -4.83 1.62
N ARG A 164 -1.08 -4.68 0.59
CA ARG A 164 -0.32 -5.76 -0.05
C ARG A 164 1.08 -5.28 -0.33
N THR A 165 2.05 -6.10 0.03
CA THR A 165 3.39 -5.90 -0.50
C THR A 165 3.43 -6.30 -1.98
N ALA A 166 4.49 -5.98 -2.65
CA ALA A 166 4.82 -6.42 -3.99
C ALA A 166 6.33 -6.35 -4.14
N GLY A 167 6.90 -6.88 -5.18
CA GLY A 167 8.32 -6.70 -5.44
C GLY A 167 9.00 -7.94 -5.97
N GLU A 168 10.31 -7.96 -5.83
CA GLU A 168 11.19 -9.00 -6.35
C GLU A 168 10.85 -10.36 -5.75
N ASP A 169 10.73 -11.39 -6.61
CA ASP A 169 10.35 -12.76 -6.25
C ASP A 169 8.97 -12.92 -5.59
N MET A 170 8.10 -11.91 -5.71
CA MET A 170 6.75 -11.90 -5.13
C MET A 170 5.71 -11.68 -6.24
N ASP A 171 5.44 -12.74 -6.99
CA ASP A 171 4.44 -12.74 -8.06
C ASP A 171 3.02 -12.88 -7.47
N ASN A 172 2.06 -12.17 -8.06
CA ASN A 172 0.66 -12.27 -7.65
C ASN A 172 0.11 -13.68 -7.91
N SER A 173 -0.72 -14.17 -7.00
CA SER A 173 -1.38 -15.46 -7.10
C SER A 173 -2.86 -15.36 -6.73
N ALA A 174 -3.68 -16.30 -7.22
CA ALA A 174 -5.10 -16.39 -6.90
C ALA A 174 -5.36 -16.92 -5.47
N GLU A 175 -4.55 -16.46 -4.50
CA GLU A 175 -4.59 -16.92 -3.12
C GLU A 175 -5.08 -15.80 -2.19
N PRO A 176 -5.74 -16.15 -1.05
CA PRO A 176 -6.06 -15.20 0.00
C PRO A 176 -4.79 -14.52 0.54
N GLY A 177 -4.85 -13.19 0.64
CA GLY A 177 -3.72 -12.38 1.11
C GLY A 177 -2.74 -11.97 0.01
N SER A 178 -2.83 -12.57 -1.19
CA SER A 178 -2.20 -12.09 -2.42
C SER A 178 -3.22 -11.28 -3.24
N TYR A 179 -3.74 -11.83 -4.33
CA TYR A 179 -4.78 -11.17 -5.13
C TYR A 179 -6.12 -11.12 -4.41
N LEU A 180 -6.53 -12.20 -3.76
CA LEU A 180 -7.80 -12.27 -3.03
C LEU A 180 -7.66 -11.67 -1.62
N LEU A 181 -8.78 -11.18 -1.08
CA LEU A 181 -8.84 -10.81 0.34
C LEU A 181 -8.68 -12.03 1.23
N THR A 182 -8.07 -11.85 2.41
CA THR A 182 -8.15 -12.84 3.48
C THR A 182 -9.55 -12.86 4.08
N ALA A 183 -9.88 -13.93 4.81
CA ALA A 183 -11.16 -14.04 5.49
C ALA A 183 -11.36 -12.91 6.53
N GLU A 184 -10.28 -12.50 7.19
CA GLU A 184 -10.27 -11.43 8.18
C GLU A 184 -10.49 -10.06 7.52
N GLU A 185 -9.86 -9.79 6.40
CA GLU A 185 -10.05 -8.54 5.64
C GLU A 185 -11.47 -8.44 5.08
N GLU A 186 -12.01 -9.55 4.56
CA GLU A 186 -13.38 -9.60 4.06
C GLU A 186 -14.39 -9.36 5.21
N ALA A 187 -14.17 -10.00 6.37
CA ALA A 187 -14.96 -9.79 7.57
C ALA A 187 -14.87 -8.35 8.07
N LEU A 188 -13.67 -7.74 8.05
CA LEU A 188 -13.44 -6.36 8.43
C LEU A 188 -14.27 -5.41 7.56
N ILE A 189 -14.14 -5.49 6.23
CA ILE A 189 -14.89 -4.61 5.31
C ILE A 189 -16.40 -4.79 5.52
N LYS A 190 -16.87 -6.04 5.57
CA LYS A 190 -18.28 -6.36 5.79
C LYS A 190 -18.81 -5.73 7.07
N THR A 191 -18.10 -5.91 8.18
CA THR A 191 -18.49 -5.43 9.50
C THR A 191 -18.53 -3.91 9.55
N VAL A 192 -17.50 -3.25 9.04
CA VAL A 192 -17.39 -1.79 9.05
C VAL A 192 -18.42 -1.16 8.11
N CYS A 193 -18.57 -1.66 6.87
CA CYS A 193 -19.59 -1.14 5.94
C CYS A 193 -21.02 -1.34 6.46
N SER A 194 -21.27 -2.38 7.28
CA SER A 194 -22.58 -2.58 7.88
C SER A 194 -22.85 -1.63 9.07
N ALA A 195 -21.83 -1.20 9.78
CA ALA A 195 -21.94 -0.34 10.94
C ALA A 195 -21.96 1.16 10.59
N PHE A 196 -21.19 1.57 9.59
CA PHE A 196 -21.03 2.97 9.21
C PHE A 196 -21.91 3.34 8.01
N LYS A 197 -22.45 4.55 8.03
CA LYS A 197 -23.16 5.12 6.89
C LYS A 197 -22.23 5.61 5.77
N ARG A 198 -20.97 5.87 6.12
CA ARG A 198 -19.94 6.40 5.24
C ARG A 198 -18.63 5.69 5.50
N THR A 199 -18.15 4.94 4.52
CA THR A 199 -16.92 4.17 4.59
C THR A 199 -16.08 4.44 3.37
N ALA A 200 -14.82 4.78 3.58
CA ALA A 200 -13.80 4.86 2.54
C ALA A 200 -12.80 3.71 2.75
N VAL A 201 -12.54 2.95 1.69
CA VAL A 201 -11.50 1.92 1.70
C VAL A 201 -10.28 2.47 0.98
N VAL A 202 -9.13 2.38 1.63
CA VAL A 202 -7.83 2.83 1.12
C VAL A 202 -6.98 1.60 0.82
N LEU A 203 -6.46 1.52 -0.39
CA LEU A 203 -5.63 0.42 -0.87
C LEU A 203 -4.16 0.85 -0.92
N ASN A 204 -3.40 0.46 0.10
CA ASN A 204 -1.95 0.55 0.13
C ASN A 204 -1.36 -0.72 -0.48
N VAL A 205 -1.55 -0.86 -1.79
CA VAL A 205 -1.28 -2.07 -2.55
C VAL A 205 -0.31 -1.75 -3.69
N GLY A 206 0.80 -2.48 -3.78
CA GLY A 206 1.84 -2.25 -4.79
C GLY A 206 1.54 -2.86 -6.16
N ASN A 207 0.44 -3.62 -6.27
CA ASN A 207 0.08 -4.37 -7.45
C ASN A 207 -1.49 -4.39 -7.60
N ILE A 208 -2.09 -5.21 -8.41
CA ILE A 208 -3.54 -5.31 -8.50
C ILE A 208 -4.11 -6.23 -7.40
N ILE A 209 -5.37 -6.03 -7.05
CA ILE A 209 -6.11 -6.80 -6.05
C ILE A 209 -7.54 -7.06 -6.55
N ASP A 210 -8.15 -8.19 -6.13
CA ASP A 210 -9.56 -8.46 -6.41
C ASP A 210 -10.45 -7.33 -5.91
N MET A 211 -11.38 -6.87 -6.75
CA MET A 211 -12.28 -5.76 -6.44
C MET A 211 -13.75 -6.18 -6.28
N LYS A 212 -14.08 -7.47 -6.36
CA LYS A 212 -15.47 -7.98 -6.23
C LYS A 212 -16.14 -7.60 -4.90
N TRP A 213 -15.36 -7.35 -3.87
CA TRP A 213 -15.84 -6.88 -2.57
C TRP A 213 -16.46 -5.47 -2.62
N VAL A 214 -16.09 -4.64 -3.60
CA VAL A 214 -16.66 -3.28 -3.76
C VAL A 214 -18.14 -3.37 -4.06
N ASP A 215 -18.54 -4.25 -4.97
CA ASP A 215 -19.95 -4.47 -5.28
C ASP A 215 -20.69 -5.23 -4.18
N ARG A 216 -20.01 -6.09 -3.47
CA ARG A 216 -20.61 -6.89 -2.40
C ARG A 216 -20.91 -6.07 -1.14
N TYR A 217 -20.00 -5.20 -0.72
CA TYR A 217 -20.10 -4.47 0.55
C TYR A 217 -20.36 -2.97 0.39
N GLN A 218 -20.33 -2.46 -0.83
CA GLN A 218 -20.74 -1.10 -1.21
C GLN A 218 -20.10 0.03 -0.36
N PRO A 219 -18.77 0.07 -0.14
CA PRO A 219 -18.14 1.26 0.44
C PRO A 219 -18.43 2.47 -0.42
N GLN A 220 -18.58 3.65 0.20
CA GLN A 220 -18.92 4.87 -0.53
C GLN A 220 -17.72 5.48 -1.26
N ALA A 221 -16.50 5.19 -0.81
CA ALA A 221 -15.28 5.59 -1.53
C ALA A 221 -14.25 4.47 -1.54
N VAL A 222 -13.47 4.40 -2.63
CA VAL A 222 -12.31 3.52 -2.78
C VAL A 222 -11.17 4.34 -3.35
N LEU A 223 -10.08 4.39 -2.62
CA LEU A 223 -8.88 5.16 -2.95
C LEU A 223 -7.66 4.24 -3.05
N TYR A 224 -6.99 4.24 -4.18
CA TYR A 224 -5.74 3.50 -4.40
C TYR A 224 -4.55 4.43 -4.15
N VAL A 225 -3.73 4.14 -3.13
CA VAL A 225 -2.60 4.99 -2.73
C VAL A 225 -1.24 4.36 -3.05
N TRP A 226 -1.23 3.17 -3.65
CA TRP A 226 -0.02 2.43 -4.01
C TRP A 226 0.91 2.21 -2.81
N GLN A 227 2.23 2.19 -3.07
CA GLN A 227 3.31 2.20 -2.10
C GLN A 227 4.05 3.54 -2.25
N GLY A 228 3.61 4.53 -1.51
CA GLY A 228 3.97 5.95 -1.72
C GLY A 228 5.33 6.40 -1.16
N GLY A 229 6.22 5.47 -0.81
CA GLY A 229 7.54 5.81 -0.26
C GLY A 229 7.47 6.35 1.17
N GLN A 230 8.52 7.09 1.57
CA GLN A 230 8.60 7.62 2.93
C GLN A 230 7.49 8.61 3.31
N GLU A 231 6.92 9.31 2.31
CA GLU A 231 5.86 10.31 2.48
C GLU A 231 4.45 9.80 2.16
N GLY A 232 4.30 8.49 1.91
CA GLY A 232 3.05 7.89 1.47
C GLY A 232 1.89 8.07 2.43
N GLY A 233 2.13 8.05 3.74
CA GLY A 233 1.10 8.32 4.76
C GLY A 233 0.58 9.75 4.68
N HIS A 234 1.47 10.75 4.61
CA HIS A 234 1.10 12.16 4.43
C HIS A 234 0.35 12.38 3.11
N ALA A 235 0.84 11.79 2.02
CA ALA A 235 0.18 11.88 0.71
C ALA A 235 -1.25 11.32 0.73
N ALA A 236 -1.45 10.18 1.37
CA ALA A 236 -2.79 9.58 1.54
C ALA A 236 -3.70 10.49 2.38
N ALA A 237 -3.20 11.07 3.48
CA ALA A 237 -3.94 12.00 4.31
C ALA A 237 -4.32 13.28 3.55
N ASP A 238 -3.45 13.82 2.70
CA ASP A 238 -3.73 14.98 1.85
C ASP A 238 -4.91 14.72 0.90
N ILE A 239 -4.97 13.53 0.31
CA ILE A 239 -6.09 13.15 -0.55
C ILE A 239 -7.37 12.95 0.28
N LEU A 240 -7.28 12.23 1.40
CA LEU A 240 -8.43 11.95 2.26
C LEU A 240 -9.05 13.22 2.81
N THR A 241 -8.26 14.23 3.11
CA THR A 241 -8.73 15.54 3.63
C THR A 241 -9.01 16.58 2.55
N GLY A 242 -8.69 16.29 1.29
CA GLY A 242 -8.91 17.19 0.17
C GLY A 242 -7.88 18.32 0.06
N ALA A 243 -6.76 18.25 0.78
CA ALA A 243 -5.65 19.18 0.62
C ALA A 243 -5.04 19.09 -0.79
N VAL A 244 -5.03 17.89 -1.36
CA VAL A 244 -4.61 17.61 -2.74
C VAL A 244 -5.72 16.81 -3.44
N ASN A 245 -5.94 17.07 -4.73
CA ASN A 245 -6.88 16.30 -5.54
C ASN A 245 -6.15 15.12 -6.21
N PRO A 246 -6.67 13.87 -6.10
CA PRO A 246 -6.05 12.73 -6.77
C PRO A 246 -6.20 12.87 -8.28
N CYS A 247 -5.13 12.67 -9.02
CA CYS A 247 -5.13 12.76 -10.48
C CYS A 247 -4.47 11.57 -11.18
N GLY A 248 -4.03 10.59 -10.40
CA GLY A 248 -3.46 9.34 -10.91
C GLY A 248 -4.44 8.53 -11.76
N LYS A 249 -3.90 7.63 -12.54
CA LYS A 249 -4.62 6.64 -13.32
C LYS A 249 -4.06 5.26 -13.00
N LEU A 250 -4.90 4.23 -13.06
CA LEU A 250 -4.42 2.86 -12.95
C LEU A 250 -3.42 2.56 -14.07
N SER A 251 -2.31 1.92 -13.71
CA SER A 251 -1.31 1.42 -14.66
C SER A 251 -1.80 0.16 -15.36
N ASP A 252 -2.76 -0.56 -14.75
CA ASP A 252 -3.32 -1.82 -15.21
C ASP A 252 -4.84 -1.76 -15.26
N THR A 253 -5.45 -2.66 -16.05
CA THR A 253 -6.87 -2.94 -15.97
C THR A 253 -7.10 -4.00 -14.92
N ILE A 254 -8.00 -3.76 -13.97
CA ILE A 254 -8.39 -4.77 -12.99
C ILE A 254 -9.54 -5.59 -13.57
N ALA A 255 -9.27 -6.87 -13.81
CA ALA A 255 -10.27 -7.80 -14.32
C ALA A 255 -11.29 -8.19 -13.25
N ALA A 256 -12.47 -8.65 -13.67
CA ALA A 256 -13.49 -9.18 -12.79
C ALA A 256 -13.03 -10.48 -12.08
N ASP A 257 -12.16 -11.26 -12.74
CA ASP A 257 -11.51 -12.42 -12.16
C ASP A 257 -10.06 -12.52 -12.66
N ILE A 258 -9.15 -13.04 -11.83
CA ILE A 258 -7.73 -13.18 -12.20
C ILE A 258 -7.55 -14.13 -13.40
N SER A 259 -8.46 -15.09 -13.58
CA SER A 259 -8.48 -15.99 -14.74
C SER A 259 -8.87 -15.32 -16.06
N ASP A 260 -9.34 -14.06 -16.01
CA ASP A 260 -9.69 -13.29 -17.20
C ASP A 260 -8.48 -12.65 -17.89
N TYR A 261 -7.31 -12.65 -17.24
CA TYR A 261 -6.07 -12.24 -17.87
C TYR A 261 -5.52 -13.35 -18.76
N PRO A 262 -5.23 -13.09 -20.05
CA PRO A 262 -4.68 -14.11 -20.94
C PRO A 262 -3.36 -14.72 -20.48
N SER A 263 -2.59 -13.98 -19.69
CA SER A 263 -1.32 -14.44 -19.10
C SER A 263 -1.49 -15.48 -18.01
N THR A 264 -2.65 -15.58 -17.36
CA THR A 264 -2.86 -16.47 -16.21
C THR A 264 -2.53 -17.93 -16.53
N ASP A 265 -2.92 -18.41 -17.72
CA ASP A 265 -2.69 -19.81 -18.15
C ASP A 265 -1.26 -20.06 -18.66
N HIS A 266 -0.44 -19.00 -18.80
CA HIS A 266 0.88 -19.08 -19.44
C HIS A 266 2.00 -18.54 -18.54
N PHE A 267 1.67 -18.04 -17.36
CA PHE A 267 2.62 -17.48 -16.43
C PHE A 267 3.31 -18.56 -15.59
N GLY A 268 4.62 -18.42 -15.38
CA GLY A 268 5.38 -19.25 -14.46
C GLY A 268 5.73 -20.64 -14.97
N ASP A 269 5.63 -20.92 -16.26
CA ASP A 269 6.10 -22.19 -16.83
C ASP A 269 7.64 -22.29 -16.70
N ALA A 270 8.11 -23.40 -16.13
CA ALA A 270 9.53 -23.63 -15.86
C ALA A 270 10.37 -23.91 -17.13
N VAL A 271 9.72 -24.23 -18.24
CA VAL A 271 10.39 -24.62 -19.50
C VAL A 271 10.29 -23.52 -20.55
N CYS A 272 9.10 -22.93 -20.70
CA CYS A 272 8.86 -21.94 -21.75
C CYS A 272 7.71 -20.99 -21.36
N ASN A 273 8.02 -19.71 -21.22
CA ASN A 273 6.98 -18.69 -21.09
C ASN A 273 6.40 -18.34 -22.47
N VAL A 274 5.10 -18.48 -22.63
CA VAL A 274 4.38 -18.12 -23.83
C VAL A 274 3.77 -16.72 -23.65
N TYR A 275 4.24 -15.74 -24.43
CA TYR A 275 3.69 -14.38 -24.45
C TYR A 275 2.38 -14.34 -25.26
N ALA A 276 1.33 -14.97 -24.75
CA ALA A 276 0.06 -15.13 -25.44
C ALA A 276 -0.68 -13.80 -25.68
N GLU A 277 -0.38 -12.79 -24.88
CA GLU A 277 -1.03 -11.47 -24.98
C GLU A 277 -0.49 -10.62 -26.14
N ASP A 278 0.78 -10.87 -26.60
CA ASP A 278 1.45 -10.06 -27.62
C ASP A 278 1.33 -8.57 -27.28
N ILE A 279 0.80 -7.74 -28.19
CA ILE A 279 0.57 -6.31 -27.96
C ILE A 279 -0.68 -6.01 -27.12
N TYR A 280 -1.52 -7.01 -26.88
CA TYR A 280 -2.79 -6.86 -26.18
C TYR A 280 -2.65 -7.08 -24.67
N VAL A 281 -1.84 -6.25 -24.02
CA VAL A 281 -1.63 -6.27 -22.57
C VAL A 281 -2.55 -5.27 -21.90
N GLY A 282 -3.17 -5.67 -20.78
CA GLY A 282 -4.00 -4.81 -19.94
C GLY A 282 -5.21 -4.24 -20.71
N TYR A 283 -5.41 -2.91 -20.67
CA TYR A 283 -6.57 -2.28 -21.30
C TYR A 283 -6.70 -2.57 -22.80
N ARG A 284 -5.61 -2.82 -23.52
CA ARG A 284 -5.65 -3.16 -24.95
C ARG A 284 -6.41 -4.46 -25.19
N TYR A 285 -6.20 -5.44 -24.32
CA TYR A 285 -6.94 -6.70 -24.39
C TYR A 285 -8.41 -6.50 -24.02
N PHE A 286 -8.67 -5.94 -22.85
CA PHE A 286 -10.03 -5.78 -22.33
C PHE A 286 -10.89 -4.90 -23.23
N GLU A 287 -10.38 -3.72 -23.65
CA GLU A 287 -11.11 -2.83 -24.54
C GLU A 287 -11.40 -3.43 -25.93
N THR A 288 -10.55 -4.36 -26.37
CA THR A 288 -10.68 -4.96 -27.70
C THR A 288 -11.56 -6.21 -27.70
N PHE A 289 -11.37 -7.10 -26.72
CA PHE A 289 -11.92 -8.45 -26.75
C PHE A 289 -12.82 -8.82 -25.57
N ALA A 290 -12.74 -8.14 -24.45
CA ALA A 290 -13.32 -8.61 -23.18
C ALA A 290 -13.78 -7.47 -22.25
N LYS A 291 -14.51 -6.48 -22.79
CA LYS A 291 -14.99 -5.32 -22.01
C LYS A 291 -15.85 -5.67 -20.81
N GLU A 292 -16.61 -6.75 -20.93
CA GLU A 292 -17.50 -7.28 -19.88
C GLU A 292 -16.74 -7.93 -18.72
N LYS A 293 -15.44 -8.13 -18.86
CA LYS A 293 -14.56 -8.78 -17.87
C LYS A 293 -13.77 -7.80 -17.02
N VAL A 294 -14.07 -6.52 -17.09
CA VAL A 294 -13.44 -5.49 -16.24
C VAL A 294 -14.24 -5.33 -14.95
N SER A 295 -13.52 -5.21 -13.83
CA SER A 295 -14.10 -5.01 -12.49
C SER A 295 -14.56 -3.56 -12.26
#